data_54ba44b50d08d7fa72ac95e0bee0089c
#
_entry.id   54ba44b50d08d7fa72ac95e0bee0089c
#
_cell.length_a   1.000
_cell.length_b   1.000
_cell.length_c   1.000
_cell.angle_alpha   90.00
_cell.angle_beta   90.00
_cell.angle_gamma   90.00
#
_symmetry.space_group_name_H-M   'P 1'
#
loop_
_entity.id
_entity.type
_entity.pdbx_description
1 polymer ?
#
loop_
_entity_poly.entity_id
_entity_poly.type
_entity_poly.pdbx_seq_one_letter_code
_entity_poly.pdbx_strand_id
1 'polypeptide(L)'
;MYKIVILDFDGTIGNSTDFIVQIMMATFDALHMQKPSALACAKTIGLPLAQCFLQACKNDNLPDIDEETAQLCASTYRRIFEVRKQPGTVPPYQGCIETLRKLHQEGVIITFASSRNHSSLIDFVKEYGIEDIVSFVIGADDVTEAKPAAEPVTRILHHFRISPANALVVGDTHFDILMGRNAHCTTCGVTYGNGSVESLKSAHADYIIDSFPELLSIVF
;
A
#
# COMPACT_ATOMS: atom_id res chain seq x y z
N MET A 1 -7.21 -22.75 5.15
CA MET A 1 -5.91 -22.24 5.66
C MET A 1 -5.09 -21.71 4.49
N TYR A 2 -4.75 -20.42 4.52
CA TYR A 2 -3.96 -19.80 3.47
C TYR A 2 -2.46 -20.11 3.66
N LYS A 3 -1.73 -20.28 2.55
CA LYS A 3 -0.28 -20.56 2.56
C LYS A 3 0.57 -19.31 2.45
N ILE A 4 -0.01 -18.23 1.92
CA ILE A 4 0.65 -16.96 1.69
C ILE A 4 -0.30 -15.81 1.96
N VAL A 5 0.20 -14.76 2.59
CA VAL A 5 -0.45 -13.46 2.69
C VAL A 5 0.32 -12.42 1.87
N ILE A 6 -0.39 -11.65 1.07
CA ILE A 6 0.15 -10.61 0.20
C ILE A 6 -0.42 -9.29 0.71
N LEU A 7 0.41 -8.47 1.28
CA LEU A 7 0.03 -7.31 2.06
C LEU A 7 0.35 -6.02 1.31
N ASP A 8 -0.56 -5.06 1.32
CA ASP A 8 -0.17 -3.68 1.07
C ASP A 8 0.63 -3.12 2.26
N PHE A 9 1.28 -1.96 2.07
CA PHE A 9 2.09 -1.33 3.10
C PHE A 9 1.41 -0.07 3.68
N ASP A 10 1.13 0.94 2.84
CA ASP A 10 0.64 2.24 3.28
C ASP A 10 -0.85 2.19 3.68
N GLY A 11 -1.16 2.43 4.94
CA GLY A 11 -2.53 2.29 5.45
C GLY A 11 -2.90 0.88 5.88
N THR A 12 -2.04 -0.12 5.63
CA THR A 12 -2.25 -1.52 6.01
C THR A 12 -1.29 -1.99 7.10
N ILE A 13 0.01 -1.85 6.87
CA ILE A 13 1.06 -2.17 7.85
C ILE A 13 1.64 -0.90 8.45
N GLY A 14 2.00 0.07 7.61
CA GLY A 14 2.56 1.36 8.01
C GLY A 14 1.49 2.44 8.14
N ASN A 15 1.43 3.09 9.30
CA ASN A 15 0.59 4.27 9.52
C ASN A 15 1.30 5.50 8.91
N SER A 16 1.19 5.63 7.60
CA SER A 16 1.95 6.57 6.78
C SER A 16 1.14 7.77 6.27
N THR A 17 -0.17 7.77 6.43
CA THR A 17 -1.09 8.72 5.80
C THR A 17 -0.69 10.18 6.04
N ASP A 18 -0.52 10.56 7.31
CA ASP A 18 -0.18 11.95 7.66
C ASP A 18 1.16 12.38 7.08
N PHE A 19 2.16 11.48 7.12
CA PHE A 19 3.47 11.77 6.57
C PHE A 19 3.43 11.89 5.04
N ILE A 20 2.75 11.00 4.33
CA ILE A 20 2.56 11.09 2.88
C ILE A 20 1.92 12.41 2.50
N VAL A 21 0.83 12.80 3.17
CA VAL A 21 0.13 14.06 2.91
C VAL A 21 1.03 15.26 3.16
N GLN A 22 1.78 15.27 4.26
CA GLN A 22 2.75 16.34 4.56
C GLN A 22 3.81 16.48 3.46
N ILE A 23 4.33 15.37 2.93
CA ILE A 23 5.32 15.40 1.85
C ILE A 23 4.68 15.85 0.53
N MET A 24 3.45 15.40 0.22
CA MET A 24 2.72 15.88 -0.96
C MET A 24 2.52 17.40 -0.90
N MET A 25 2.05 17.93 0.22
CA MET A 25 1.87 19.37 0.41
C MET A 25 3.18 20.14 0.26
N ALA A 26 4.28 19.63 0.84
CA ALA A 26 5.61 20.23 0.70
C ALA A 26 6.14 20.16 -0.74
N THR A 27 5.71 19.19 -1.51
CA THR A 27 6.05 19.06 -2.93
C THR A 27 5.41 20.19 -3.75
N PHE A 28 4.11 20.44 -3.56
CA PHE A 28 3.41 21.56 -4.19
C PHE A 28 4.05 22.91 -3.84
N ASP A 29 4.44 23.10 -2.55
CA ASP A 29 5.16 24.32 -2.12
C ASP A 29 6.50 24.47 -2.82
N ALA A 30 7.29 23.40 -2.88
CA ALA A 30 8.61 23.42 -3.49
C ALA A 30 8.59 23.73 -5.01
N LEU A 31 7.48 23.38 -5.66
CA LEU A 31 7.26 23.63 -7.08
C LEU A 31 6.44 24.91 -7.36
N HIS A 32 6.12 25.69 -6.32
CA HIS A 32 5.30 26.91 -6.40
C HIS A 32 3.93 26.68 -7.07
N MET A 33 3.34 25.51 -6.87
CA MET A 33 2.05 25.12 -7.42
C MET A 33 0.93 25.40 -6.43
N GLN A 34 -0.30 25.58 -6.95
CA GLN A 34 -1.49 25.64 -6.12
C GLN A 34 -1.72 24.30 -5.42
N LYS A 35 -1.90 24.34 -4.09
CA LYS A 35 -2.05 23.13 -3.27
C LYS A 35 -3.46 22.63 -3.20
N PRO A 36 -3.69 21.32 -3.39
CA PRO A 36 -4.92 20.67 -2.98
C PRO A 36 -5.05 20.64 -1.46
N SER A 37 -6.25 20.38 -0.95
CA SER A 37 -6.45 20.12 0.48
C SER A 37 -5.76 18.82 0.92
N ALA A 38 -5.44 18.72 2.22
CA ALA A 38 -4.90 17.50 2.80
C ALA A 38 -5.82 16.29 2.55
N LEU A 39 -7.15 16.48 2.61
CA LEU A 39 -8.13 15.45 2.33
C LEU A 39 -8.08 14.99 0.86
N ALA A 40 -7.92 15.92 -0.08
CA ALA A 40 -7.79 15.59 -1.50
C ALA A 40 -6.53 14.77 -1.78
N CYS A 41 -5.42 15.07 -1.11
CA CYS A 41 -4.19 14.29 -1.16
C CYS A 41 -4.38 12.89 -0.54
N ALA A 42 -4.94 12.81 0.67
CA ALA A 42 -5.12 11.53 1.38
C ALA A 42 -5.94 10.52 0.56
N LYS A 43 -6.99 10.97 -0.14
CA LYS A 43 -7.83 10.13 -1.00
C LYS A 43 -7.11 9.51 -2.21
N THR A 44 -5.87 9.91 -2.47
CA THR A 44 -5.08 9.38 -3.60
C THR A 44 -4.11 8.26 -3.18
N ILE A 45 -3.94 8.05 -1.87
CA ILE A 45 -3.03 7.03 -1.34
C ILE A 45 -3.49 5.66 -1.83
N GLY A 46 -2.55 4.86 -2.32
CA GLY A 46 -2.81 3.58 -2.99
C GLY A 46 -2.61 3.64 -4.51
N LEU A 47 -2.70 4.81 -5.14
CA LEU A 47 -2.34 5.02 -6.54
C LEU A 47 -0.81 5.07 -6.76
N PRO A 48 -0.32 4.84 -7.99
CA PRO A 48 1.05 5.21 -8.37
C PRO A 48 1.33 6.68 -8.11
N LEU A 49 2.53 7.01 -7.62
CA LEU A 49 2.84 8.32 -7.06
C LEU A 49 2.54 9.51 -7.99
N ALA A 50 2.88 9.42 -9.28
CA ALA A 50 2.54 10.50 -10.25
C ALA A 50 1.02 10.67 -10.38
N GLN A 51 0.27 9.57 -10.38
CA GLN A 51 -1.19 9.62 -10.45
C GLN A 51 -1.81 10.22 -9.16
N CYS A 52 -1.15 10.08 -8.01
CA CYS A 52 -1.59 10.76 -6.79
C CYS A 52 -1.64 12.28 -6.99
N PHE A 53 -0.66 12.88 -7.63
CA PHE A 53 -0.63 14.33 -7.90
C PHE A 53 -1.70 14.76 -8.91
N LEU A 54 -1.87 14.01 -10.01
CA LEU A 54 -2.94 14.24 -10.99
C LEU A 54 -4.32 14.20 -10.31
N GLN A 55 -4.57 13.15 -9.55
CA GLN A 55 -5.86 12.95 -8.91
C GLN A 55 -6.12 13.92 -7.75
N ALA A 56 -5.10 14.32 -6.99
CA ALA A 56 -5.25 15.29 -5.91
C ALA A 56 -5.72 16.66 -6.44
N CYS A 57 -5.17 17.12 -7.56
CA CYS A 57 -5.63 18.35 -8.22
C CYS A 57 -7.10 18.23 -8.66
N LYS A 58 -7.48 17.10 -9.27
CA LYS A 58 -8.87 16.85 -9.70
C LYS A 58 -9.84 16.79 -8.51
N ASN A 59 -9.45 16.16 -7.41
CA ASN A 59 -10.28 16.04 -6.21
C ASN A 59 -10.67 17.40 -5.60
N ASP A 60 -9.86 18.43 -5.82
CA ASP A 60 -10.11 19.81 -5.33
C ASP A 60 -10.46 20.79 -6.45
N ASN A 61 -10.78 20.30 -7.65
CA ASN A 61 -11.12 21.13 -8.81
C ASN A 61 -10.05 22.19 -9.13
N LEU A 62 -8.78 21.88 -8.88
CA LEU A 62 -7.66 22.70 -9.31
C LEU A 62 -7.37 22.48 -10.80
N PRO A 63 -6.62 23.40 -11.46
CA PRO A 63 -6.20 23.19 -12.83
C PRO A 63 -5.52 21.83 -13.01
N ASP A 64 -5.86 21.13 -14.09
CA ASP A 64 -5.23 19.87 -14.45
C ASP A 64 -3.73 20.10 -14.69
N ILE A 65 -2.92 19.19 -14.18
CA ILE A 65 -1.50 19.11 -14.49
C ILE A 65 -1.28 18.01 -15.54
N ASP A 66 -0.27 18.17 -16.39
CA ASP A 66 0.10 17.15 -17.36
C ASP A 66 0.98 16.04 -16.74
N GLU A 67 1.22 14.99 -17.51
CA GLU A 67 2.00 13.85 -17.06
C GLU A 67 3.46 14.24 -16.74
N GLU A 68 4.06 15.16 -17.48
CA GLU A 68 5.43 15.64 -17.23
C GLU A 68 5.51 16.35 -15.87
N THR A 69 4.57 17.24 -15.59
CA THR A 69 4.45 17.91 -14.28
C THR A 69 4.21 16.90 -13.15
N ALA A 70 3.36 15.89 -13.38
CA ALA A 70 3.11 14.84 -12.38
C ALA A 70 4.38 14.02 -12.07
N GLN A 71 5.20 13.72 -13.07
CA GLN A 71 6.48 13.05 -12.88
C GLN A 71 7.49 13.94 -12.14
N LEU A 72 7.49 15.25 -12.43
CA LEU A 72 8.29 16.23 -11.68
C LEU A 72 7.85 16.27 -10.21
N CYS A 73 6.55 16.29 -9.94
CA CYS A 73 6.02 16.18 -8.57
C CYS A 73 6.49 14.89 -7.91
N ALA A 74 6.38 13.75 -8.57
CA ALA A 74 6.80 12.45 -8.03
C ALA A 74 8.30 12.40 -7.70
N SER A 75 9.16 12.95 -8.56
CA SER A 75 10.60 13.01 -8.32
C SER A 75 10.94 13.95 -7.16
N THR A 76 10.28 15.10 -7.08
CA THR A 76 10.45 16.08 -6.00
C THR A 76 9.94 15.51 -4.67
N TYR A 77 8.81 14.82 -4.66
CA TYR A 77 8.27 14.09 -3.50
C TYR A 77 9.31 13.12 -2.94
N ARG A 78 9.89 12.25 -3.78
CA ARG A 78 10.88 11.25 -3.34
C ARG A 78 12.07 11.93 -2.66
N ARG A 79 12.58 13.01 -3.25
CA ARG A 79 13.69 13.78 -2.66
C ARG A 79 13.32 14.38 -1.30
N ILE A 80 12.13 14.99 -1.17
CA ILE A 80 11.66 15.56 0.10
C ILE A 80 11.42 14.46 1.14
N PHE A 81 10.85 13.33 0.72
CA PHE A 81 10.61 12.17 1.56
C PHE A 81 11.90 11.66 2.20
N GLU A 82 12.95 11.43 1.39
CA GLU A 82 14.25 10.93 1.89
C GLU A 82 14.91 11.91 2.87
N VAL A 83 14.75 13.21 2.65
CA VAL A 83 15.30 14.24 3.56
C VAL A 83 14.54 14.32 4.88
N ARG A 84 13.22 14.10 4.86
CA ARG A 84 12.36 14.28 6.04
C ARG A 84 12.09 12.99 6.81
N LYS A 85 12.28 11.84 6.18
CA LYS A 85 12.11 10.53 6.83
C LYS A 85 13.12 10.39 7.97
N GLN A 86 12.62 10.04 9.15
CA GLN A 86 13.41 9.68 10.32
C GLN A 86 12.90 8.35 10.86
N PRO A 87 13.70 7.56 11.57
CA PRO A 87 13.21 6.37 12.24
C PRO A 87 11.96 6.66 13.08
N GLY A 88 10.91 5.84 12.92
CA GLY A 88 9.63 6.02 13.61
C GLY A 88 8.69 7.05 12.99
N THR A 89 9.05 7.71 11.88
CA THR A 89 8.15 8.65 11.18
C THR A 89 6.90 7.97 10.65
N VAL A 90 7.04 6.72 10.23
CA VAL A 90 5.93 5.85 9.82
C VAL A 90 5.91 4.66 10.78
N PRO A 91 5.18 4.71 11.90
CA PRO A 91 5.09 3.57 12.81
C PRO A 91 4.21 2.47 12.20
N PRO A 92 4.44 1.19 12.54
CA PRO A 92 3.50 0.14 12.17
C PRO A 92 2.18 0.33 12.93
N TYR A 93 1.06 -0.09 12.32
CA TYR A 93 -0.20 -0.15 13.06
C TYR A 93 -0.11 -1.15 14.22
N GLN A 94 -0.93 -0.91 15.25
CA GLN A 94 -0.92 -1.71 16.47
C GLN A 94 -1.17 -3.20 16.18
N GLY A 95 -0.32 -4.06 16.71
CA GLY A 95 -0.43 -5.51 16.59
C GLY A 95 0.01 -6.08 15.23
N CYS A 96 0.43 -5.25 14.26
CA CYS A 96 0.84 -5.74 12.94
C CYS A 96 2.07 -6.64 13.04
N ILE A 97 3.13 -6.17 13.67
CA ILE A 97 4.41 -6.90 13.71
C ILE A 97 4.26 -8.24 14.44
N GLU A 98 3.56 -8.24 15.59
CA GLU A 98 3.28 -9.44 16.37
C GLU A 98 2.46 -10.46 15.56
N THR A 99 1.46 -9.98 14.83
CA THR A 99 0.61 -10.83 13.97
C THR A 99 1.41 -11.42 12.82
N LEU A 100 2.27 -10.63 12.15
CA LEU A 100 3.13 -11.12 11.08
C LEU A 100 4.09 -12.20 11.58
N ARG A 101 4.72 -11.99 12.75
CA ARG A 101 5.59 -13.00 13.37
C ARG A 101 4.84 -14.28 13.69
N LYS A 102 3.61 -14.19 14.21
CA LYS A 102 2.78 -15.37 14.50
C LYS A 102 2.39 -16.12 13.22
N LEU A 103 1.96 -15.43 12.17
CA LEU A 103 1.67 -16.04 10.88
C LEU A 103 2.89 -16.78 10.31
N HIS A 104 4.08 -16.16 10.37
CA HIS A 104 5.32 -16.77 9.93
C HIS A 104 5.69 -18.01 10.74
N GLN A 105 5.55 -17.97 12.07
CA GLN A 105 5.80 -19.13 12.96
C GLN A 105 4.92 -20.33 12.63
N GLU A 106 3.70 -20.09 12.15
CA GLU A 106 2.75 -21.13 11.70
C GLU A 106 2.97 -21.54 10.21
N GLY A 107 4.05 -21.06 9.59
CA GLY A 107 4.46 -21.47 8.24
C GLY A 107 3.78 -20.71 7.11
N VAL A 108 3.11 -19.58 7.38
CA VAL A 108 2.53 -18.72 6.36
C VAL A 108 3.62 -17.84 5.75
N ILE A 109 3.70 -17.81 4.43
CA ILE A 109 4.63 -16.95 3.69
C ILE A 109 4.13 -15.50 3.73
N ILE A 110 4.98 -14.56 4.15
CA ILE A 110 4.68 -13.13 4.25
C ILE A 110 5.31 -12.39 3.07
N THR A 111 4.51 -11.62 2.33
CA THR A 111 4.98 -10.84 1.18
C THR A 111 4.31 -9.47 1.12
N PHE A 112 4.96 -8.51 0.47
CA PHE A 112 4.39 -7.19 0.21
C PHE A 112 4.15 -6.96 -1.29
N ALA A 113 3.03 -6.29 -1.60
CA ALA A 113 2.72 -5.73 -2.91
C ALA A 113 2.19 -4.32 -2.71
N SER A 114 2.97 -3.29 -3.03
CA SER A 114 2.65 -1.89 -2.71
C SER A 114 2.90 -0.94 -3.88
N SER A 115 2.23 0.21 -3.85
CA SER A 115 2.49 1.33 -4.76
C SER A 115 3.76 2.14 -4.41
N ARG A 116 4.46 1.77 -3.32
CA ARG A 116 5.80 2.29 -3.02
C ARG A 116 6.85 1.70 -3.95
N ASN A 117 7.97 2.40 -4.10
CA ASN A 117 9.17 1.83 -4.74
C ASN A 117 9.74 0.69 -3.89
N HIS A 118 10.32 -0.30 -4.56
CA HIS A 118 10.94 -1.48 -3.94
C HIS A 118 11.93 -1.12 -2.83
N SER A 119 12.88 -0.22 -3.12
CA SER A 119 13.89 0.20 -2.15
C SER A 119 13.30 0.76 -0.87
N SER A 120 12.25 1.58 -0.98
CA SER A 120 11.55 2.16 0.16
C SER A 120 10.85 1.10 1.03
N LEU A 121 10.30 0.04 0.41
CA LEU A 121 9.70 -1.08 1.15
C LEU A 121 10.77 -1.88 1.92
N ILE A 122 11.91 -2.16 1.29
CA ILE A 122 13.04 -2.83 1.93
C ILE A 122 13.55 -2.04 3.14
N ASP A 123 13.60 -0.71 3.04
CA ASP A 123 14.00 0.14 4.16
C ASP A 123 13.04 0.01 5.35
N PHE A 124 11.72 -0.03 5.10
CA PHE A 124 10.73 -0.25 6.17
C PHE A 124 10.76 -1.68 6.73
N VAL A 125 10.99 -2.69 5.91
CA VAL A 125 11.20 -4.07 6.36
C VAL A 125 12.35 -4.12 7.37
N LYS A 126 13.47 -3.43 7.09
CA LYS A 126 14.61 -3.30 8.01
C LYS A 126 14.27 -2.46 9.25
N GLU A 127 13.63 -1.29 9.06
CA GLU A 127 13.26 -0.41 10.16
C GLU A 127 12.35 -1.10 11.18
N TYR A 128 11.42 -1.96 10.71
CA TYR A 128 10.52 -2.73 11.56
C TYR A 128 11.14 -4.03 12.12
N GLY A 129 12.37 -4.37 11.70
CA GLY A 129 13.07 -5.58 12.13
C GLY A 129 12.32 -6.85 11.76
N ILE A 130 11.83 -6.94 10.52
CA ILE A 130 11.06 -8.07 9.98
C ILE A 130 11.68 -8.70 8.73
N GLU A 131 12.97 -8.47 8.51
CA GLU A 131 13.71 -9.06 7.37
C GLU A 131 13.73 -10.59 7.42
N ASP A 132 13.68 -11.15 8.61
CA ASP A 132 13.68 -12.58 8.86
C ASP A 132 12.35 -13.27 8.50
N ILE A 133 11.26 -12.51 8.39
CA ILE A 133 9.90 -13.06 8.14
C ILE A 133 9.31 -12.64 6.79
N VAL A 134 9.74 -11.52 6.20
CA VAL A 134 9.25 -11.08 4.89
C VAL A 134 10.02 -11.80 3.78
N SER A 135 9.32 -12.68 3.05
CA SER A 135 9.94 -13.56 2.06
C SER A 135 10.09 -12.92 0.68
N PHE A 136 9.26 -11.92 0.33
CA PHE A 136 9.30 -11.28 -0.98
C PHE A 136 8.59 -9.92 -0.97
N VAL A 137 9.05 -9.01 -1.80
CA VAL A 137 8.53 -7.64 -1.91
C VAL A 137 8.35 -7.30 -3.38
N ILE A 138 7.22 -6.70 -3.73
CA ILE A 138 6.94 -6.08 -5.04
C ILE A 138 6.59 -4.62 -4.80
N GLY A 139 7.39 -3.72 -5.36
CA GLY A 139 7.14 -2.29 -5.42
C GLY A 139 6.54 -1.84 -6.76
N ALA A 140 6.17 -0.57 -6.85
CA ALA A 140 5.63 0.01 -8.09
C ALA A 140 6.62 -0.04 -9.27
N ASP A 141 7.91 0.00 -9.00
CA ASP A 141 8.99 -0.07 -9.97
C ASP A 141 9.36 -1.49 -10.41
N ASP A 142 8.77 -2.51 -9.79
CA ASP A 142 8.96 -3.91 -10.18
C ASP A 142 7.96 -4.39 -11.24
N VAL A 143 6.89 -3.63 -11.52
CA VAL A 143 5.78 -4.06 -12.37
C VAL A 143 5.52 -3.09 -13.52
N THR A 144 4.92 -3.59 -14.58
CA THR A 144 4.45 -2.78 -15.70
C THR A 144 3.05 -2.26 -15.45
N GLU A 145 2.19 -3.10 -14.89
CA GLU A 145 0.81 -2.77 -14.56
C GLU A 145 0.64 -2.75 -13.03
N ALA A 146 0.54 -1.53 -12.49
CA ALA A 146 0.33 -1.32 -11.05
C ALA A 146 -1.10 -1.66 -10.62
N LYS A 147 -1.36 -1.67 -9.30
CA LYS A 147 -2.72 -1.75 -8.72
C LYS A 147 -3.69 -0.83 -9.47
N PRO A 148 -4.88 -1.27 -9.83
CA PRO A 148 -5.57 -2.51 -9.44
C PRO A 148 -5.31 -3.72 -10.35
N ALA A 149 -4.33 -3.68 -11.24
CA ALA A 149 -3.97 -4.83 -12.07
C ALA A 149 -3.49 -6.01 -11.23
N ALA A 150 -3.64 -7.23 -11.76
CA ALA A 150 -3.26 -8.46 -11.07
C ALA A 150 -1.74 -8.70 -11.02
N GLU A 151 -0.95 -7.97 -11.81
CA GLU A 151 0.46 -8.27 -12.04
C GLU A 151 1.27 -8.41 -10.74
N PRO A 152 1.17 -7.50 -9.74
CA PRO A 152 1.95 -7.65 -8.51
C PRO A 152 1.68 -8.97 -7.80
N VAL A 153 0.41 -9.36 -7.69
CA VAL A 153 -0.01 -10.60 -7.03
C VAL A 153 0.39 -11.82 -7.85
N THR A 154 0.15 -11.82 -9.16
CA THR A 154 0.47 -12.97 -10.02
C THR A 154 1.96 -13.25 -10.07
N ARG A 155 2.83 -12.23 -10.02
CA ARG A 155 4.29 -12.40 -9.93
C ARG A 155 4.70 -13.07 -8.62
N ILE A 156 4.11 -12.67 -7.49
CA ILE A 156 4.35 -13.30 -6.18
C ILE A 156 3.90 -14.78 -6.22
N LEU A 157 2.67 -15.04 -6.68
CA LEU A 157 2.15 -16.42 -6.77
C LEU A 157 2.99 -17.32 -7.66
N HIS A 158 3.46 -16.80 -8.79
CA HIS A 158 4.33 -17.51 -9.71
C HIS A 158 5.69 -17.82 -9.06
N HIS A 159 6.29 -16.85 -8.34
CA HIS A 159 7.56 -17.03 -7.65
C HIS A 159 7.50 -18.19 -6.64
N PHE A 160 6.44 -18.25 -5.84
CA PHE A 160 6.26 -19.30 -4.82
C PHE A 160 5.53 -20.56 -5.34
N ARG A 161 5.07 -20.57 -6.60
CA ARG A 161 4.27 -21.66 -7.20
C ARG A 161 3.02 -21.98 -6.36
N ILE A 162 2.35 -20.96 -5.87
CA ILE A 162 1.14 -21.07 -5.05
C ILE A 162 -0.08 -20.77 -5.90
N SER A 163 -1.13 -21.59 -5.77
CA SER A 163 -2.42 -21.33 -6.39
C SER A 163 -3.11 -20.10 -5.74
N PRO A 164 -3.81 -19.26 -6.52
CA PRO A 164 -4.59 -18.14 -5.99
C PRO A 164 -5.54 -18.52 -4.86
N ALA A 165 -6.14 -19.70 -4.89
CA ALA A 165 -7.05 -20.22 -3.85
C ALA A 165 -6.37 -20.40 -2.47
N ASN A 166 -5.05 -20.42 -2.40
CA ASN A 166 -4.27 -20.54 -1.17
C ASN A 166 -3.64 -19.21 -0.73
N ALA A 167 -4.01 -18.10 -1.38
CA ALA A 167 -3.48 -16.77 -1.12
C ALA A 167 -4.56 -15.85 -0.57
N LEU A 168 -4.17 -14.99 0.37
CA LEU A 168 -5.00 -13.92 0.90
C LEU A 168 -4.30 -12.58 0.60
N VAL A 169 -4.99 -11.70 -0.11
CA VAL A 169 -4.52 -10.32 -0.36
C VAL A 169 -5.17 -9.40 0.66
N VAL A 170 -4.36 -8.60 1.36
CA VAL A 170 -4.81 -7.71 2.43
C VAL A 170 -4.41 -6.28 2.10
N GLY A 171 -5.36 -5.37 2.19
CA GLY A 171 -5.11 -3.95 1.95
C GLY A 171 -6.23 -3.07 2.49
N ASP A 172 -6.00 -1.77 2.51
CA ASP A 172 -6.94 -0.79 3.08
C ASP A 172 -7.77 -0.07 2.01
N THR A 173 -7.43 -0.20 0.73
CA THR A 173 -8.12 0.48 -0.36
C THR A 173 -8.82 -0.48 -1.33
N HIS A 174 -9.77 0.06 -2.10
CA HIS A 174 -10.40 -0.70 -3.18
C HIS A 174 -9.40 -1.16 -4.26
N PHE A 175 -8.25 -0.46 -4.42
CA PHE A 175 -7.21 -0.87 -5.37
C PHE A 175 -6.59 -2.22 -4.98
N ASP A 176 -6.40 -2.46 -3.67
CA ASP A 176 -5.86 -3.72 -3.14
C ASP A 176 -6.84 -4.86 -3.34
N ILE A 177 -8.12 -4.60 -3.03
CA ILE A 177 -9.18 -5.58 -3.19
C ILE A 177 -9.33 -5.97 -4.66
N LEU A 178 -9.38 -4.98 -5.56
CA LEU A 178 -9.46 -5.25 -6.99
C LEU A 178 -8.22 -5.99 -7.52
N MET A 179 -7.01 -5.63 -7.08
CA MET A 179 -5.77 -6.33 -7.43
C MET A 179 -5.84 -7.82 -7.04
N GLY A 180 -6.28 -8.11 -5.80
CA GLY A 180 -6.45 -9.48 -5.33
C GLY A 180 -7.51 -10.25 -6.12
N ARG A 181 -8.66 -9.64 -6.37
CA ARG A 181 -9.75 -10.23 -7.15
C ARG A 181 -9.36 -10.49 -8.61
N ASN A 182 -8.67 -9.54 -9.24
CA ASN A 182 -8.17 -9.69 -10.60
C ASN A 182 -7.14 -10.82 -10.72
N ALA A 183 -6.45 -11.14 -9.62
CA ALA A 183 -5.57 -12.30 -9.50
C ALA A 183 -6.28 -13.58 -9.03
N HIS A 184 -7.62 -13.56 -8.88
CA HIS A 184 -8.45 -14.66 -8.41
C HIS A 184 -8.11 -15.15 -6.98
N CYS A 185 -7.57 -14.26 -6.15
CA CYS A 185 -7.30 -14.52 -4.74
C CYS A 185 -8.47 -14.12 -3.86
N THR A 186 -8.50 -14.68 -2.65
CA THR A 186 -9.34 -14.16 -1.58
C THR A 186 -8.78 -12.83 -1.08
N THR A 187 -9.66 -11.92 -0.66
CA THR A 187 -9.31 -10.55 -0.29
C THR A 187 -9.80 -10.18 1.10
N CYS A 188 -9.03 -9.38 1.81
CA CYS A 188 -9.37 -8.85 3.12
C CYS A 188 -9.11 -7.34 3.14
N GLY A 189 -10.14 -6.55 3.39
CA GLY A 189 -10.02 -5.12 3.60
C GLY A 189 -9.80 -4.79 5.07
N VAL A 190 -8.93 -3.83 5.37
CA VAL A 190 -8.76 -3.26 6.72
C VAL A 190 -9.39 -1.87 6.78
N THR A 191 -10.10 -1.55 7.88
CA THR A 191 -10.91 -0.32 7.98
C THR A 191 -10.16 0.86 8.59
N TYR A 192 -9.02 0.63 9.19
CA TYR A 192 -8.23 1.65 9.88
C TYR A 192 -7.27 2.45 8.96
N GLY A 193 -7.20 2.11 7.68
CA GLY A 193 -6.36 2.76 6.68
C GLY A 193 -7.05 3.93 5.96
N ASN A 194 -6.72 4.11 4.68
CA ASN A 194 -7.15 5.26 3.87
C ASN A 194 -8.50 5.04 3.17
N GLY A 195 -8.89 3.79 2.93
CA GLY A 195 -10.14 3.44 2.26
C GLY A 195 -11.35 3.51 3.20
N SER A 196 -12.54 3.67 2.64
CA SER A 196 -13.77 3.57 3.40
C SER A 196 -14.36 2.15 3.38
N VAL A 197 -15.12 1.79 4.40
CA VAL A 197 -15.85 0.51 4.45
C VAL A 197 -16.74 0.32 3.22
N GLU A 198 -17.39 1.41 2.76
CA GLU A 198 -18.22 1.40 1.56
C GLU A 198 -17.42 1.08 0.31
N SER A 199 -16.21 1.65 0.18
CA SER A 199 -15.35 1.38 -0.98
C SER A 199 -14.83 -0.07 -0.99
N LEU A 200 -14.48 -0.62 0.18
CA LEU A 200 -14.08 -2.02 0.33
C LEU A 200 -15.22 -2.98 -0.02
N LYS A 201 -16.44 -2.70 0.46
CA LYS A 201 -17.65 -3.47 0.12
C LYS A 201 -17.99 -3.38 -1.36
N SER A 202 -17.89 -2.18 -1.95
CA SER A 202 -18.16 -1.98 -3.38
C SER A 202 -17.14 -2.68 -4.28
N ALA A 203 -15.89 -2.82 -3.82
CA ALA A 203 -14.87 -3.62 -4.46
C ALA A 203 -15.04 -5.14 -4.23
N HIS A 204 -16.07 -5.55 -3.45
CA HIS A 204 -16.36 -6.93 -3.10
C HIS A 204 -15.24 -7.62 -2.32
N ALA A 205 -14.72 -6.98 -1.26
CA ALA A 205 -13.83 -7.64 -0.31
C ALA A 205 -14.53 -8.86 0.30
N ASP A 206 -13.83 -10.01 0.34
CA ASP A 206 -14.37 -11.25 0.93
C ASP A 206 -14.45 -11.16 2.45
N TYR A 207 -13.46 -10.47 3.06
CA TYR A 207 -13.42 -10.17 4.49
C TYR A 207 -13.17 -8.69 4.71
N ILE A 208 -13.68 -8.16 5.82
CA ILE A 208 -13.38 -6.80 6.31
C ILE A 208 -13.10 -6.92 7.80
N ILE A 209 -11.97 -6.38 8.25
CA ILE A 209 -11.52 -6.40 9.65
C ILE A 209 -11.21 -4.99 10.15
N ASP A 210 -11.41 -4.76 11.44
CA ASP A 210 -11.20 -3.47 12.07
C ASP A 210 -9.82 -3.35 12.75
N SER A 211 -9.14 -4.48 12.92
CA SER A 211 -7.78 -4.55 13.47
C SER A 211 -6.97 -5.65 12.81
N PHE A 212 -5.67 -5.42 12.62
CA PHE A 212 -4.81 -6.39 11.93
C PHE A 212 -4.71 -7.75 12.65
N PRO A 213 -4.73 -7.87 13.99
CA PRO A 213 -4.72 -9.16 14.67
C PRO A 213 -5.89 -10.09 14.34
N GLU A 214 -7.04 -9.56 13.87
CA GLU A 214 -8.18 -10.38 13.43
C GLU A 214 -7.85 -11.25 12.22
N LEU A 215 -6.78 -10.90 11.47
CA LEU A 215 -6.29 -11.68 10.34
C LEU A 215 -5.96 -13.13 10.73
N LEU A 216 -5.54 -13.37 11.98
CA LEU A 216 -5.25 -14.73 12.47
C LEU A 216 -6.47 -15.65 12.37
N SER A 217 -7.67 -15.15 12.67
CA SER A 217 -8.90 -15.95 12.60
C SER A 217 -9.40 -16.20 11.17
N ILE A 218 -8.89 -15.44 10.20
CA ILE A 218 -9.20 -15.65 8.77
C ILE A 218 -8.22 -16.68 8.18
N VAL A 219 -6.95 -16.61 8.59
CA VAL A 219 -5.90 -17.45 8.02
C VAL A 219 -5.95 -18.88 8.56
N PHE A 220 -6.33 -19.05 9.82
CA PHE A 220 -6.44 -20.35 10.52
C PHE A 220 -7.88 -20.81 10.70
#